data_d7fd52a31f962a041d479aaa0f979ad7
#
_entry.id   d7fd52a31f962a041d479aaa0f979ad7
#
_cell.length_a   1.000
_cell.length_b   1.000
_cell.length_c   1.000
_cell.angle_alpha   90.00
_cell.angle_beta   90.00
_cell.angle_gamma   90.00
#
_symmetry.space_group_name_H-M   'P 1'
#
loop_
_entity.id
_entity.type
_entity.pdbx_description
1 polymer ?
#
loop_
_entity_poly.entity_id
_entity_poly.type
_entity_poly.pdbx_seq_one_letter_code
_entity_poly.pdbx_strand_id
1 'polypeptide(L)'
;MMHGDFHLKNVLFRQDAPVLEAVIDWELSTIGDPLVDLGWLLATWPGPGGDMSQTTIVIEPWEGFPEAEELVEVYGRLTGADLSNLQWYKVFACYKLALILEGSFARACAGKAPMEIGERLHANAVRLLGRAGRWIDEARS
;
A
#
# COMPACT_ATOMS: atom_id res chain seq x y z
N MET A 1 -15.29 9.61 2.22
CA MET A 1 -14.94 8.55 3.20
C MET A 1 -13.76 7.78 2.62
N MET A 2 -12.78 7.47 3.42
CA MET A 2 -11.63 6.65 3.05
C MET A 2 -11.61 5.38 3.91
N HIS A 3 -11.01 4.32 3.38
CA HIS A 3 -10.87 3.02 4.06
C HIS A 3 -9.78 3.06 5.14
N GLY A 4 -8.66 3.71 4.84
CA GLY A 4 -7.53 3.89 5.75
C GLY A 4 -6.48 2.77 5.74
N ASP A 5 -6.83 1.59 5.22
CA ASP A 5 -5.95 0.43 5.02
C ASP A 5 -6.30 -0.32 3.72
N PHE A 6 -6.42 0.42 2.61
CA PHE A 6 -6.86 -0.14 1.34
C PHE A 6 -5.73 -0.84 0.59
N HIS A 7 -5.77 -2.15 0.59
CA HIS A 7 -4.82 -3.02 -0.15
C HIS A 7 -5.49 -4.33 -0.60
N LEU A 8 -4.82 -5.08 -1.49
CA LEU A 8 -5.41 -6.27 -2.11
C LEU A 8 -5.82 -7.39 -1.15
N LYS A 9 -5.23 -7.49 0.05
CA LYS A 9 -5.64 -8.48 1.05
C LYS A 9 -6.95 -8.11 1.76
N ASN A 10 -7.41 -6.87 1.64
CA ASN A 10 -8.69 -6.39 2.15
C ASN A 10 -9.79 -6.36 1.08
N VAL A 11 -9.54 -7.02 -0.05
CA VAL A 11 -10.45 -7.10 -1.19
C VAL A 11 -10.82 -8.56 -1.46
N LEU A 12 -12.11 -8.84 -1.54
CA LEU A 12 -12.62 -10.17 -1.87
C LEU A 12 -13.18 -10.19 -3.28
N PHE A 13 -12.71 -11.14 -4.07
CA PHE A 13 -13.22 -11.42 -5.41
C PHE A 13 -14.06 -12.69 -5.41
N ARG A 14 -14.99 -12.77 -6.34
CA ARG A 14 -15.73 -13.99 -6.60
C ARG A 14 -14.79 -15.09 -7.08
N GLN A 15 -15.07 -16.33 -6.72
CA GLN A 15 -14.25 -17.48 -7.13
C GLN A 15 -14.48 -17.87 -8.60
N ASP A 16 -15.65 -17.52 -9.15
CA ASP A 16 -16.09 -17.92 -10.49
C ASP A 16 -16.00 -16.80 -11.53
N ALA A 17 -15.64 -15.58 -11.12
CA ALA A 17 -15.57 -14.43 -12.02
C ALA A 17 -14.63 -13.32 -11.45
N PRO A 18 -13.99 -12.51 -12.31
CA PRO A 18 -13.16 -11.38 -11.88
C PRO A 18 -14.04 -10.20 -11.43
N VAL A 19 -14.89 -10.45 -10.44
CA VAL A 19 -15.84 -9.46 -9.90
C VAL A 19 -15.49 -9.23 -8.44
N LEU A 20 -15.33 -7.96 -8.09
CA LEU A 20 -15.19 -7.53 -6.70
C LEU A 20 -16.48 -7.83 -5.95
N GLU A 21 -16.41 -8.60 -4.89
CA GLU A 21 -17.55 -8.96 -4.05
C GLU A 21 -17.64 -8.09 -2.79
N ALA A 22 -16.52 -7.83 -2.15
CA ALA A 22 -16.48 -6.99 -0.96
C ALA A 22 -15.12 -6.34 -0.73
N VAL A 23 -15.15 -5.22 -0.02
CA VAL A 23 -13.99 -4.63 0.66
C VAL A 23 -14.23 -4.82 2.14
N ILE A 24 -13.25 -5.37 2.85
CA ILE A 24 -13.34 -5.75 4.27
C ILE A 24 -12.34 -4.93 5.10
N ASP A 25 -12.43 -5.05 6.44
CA ASP A 25 -11.50 -4.44 7.39
C ASP A 25 -11.56 -2.90 7.42
N TRP A 26 -12.75 -2.39 7.67
CA TRP A 26 -13.06 -0.95 7.71
C TRP A 26 -12.73 -0.29 9.05
N GLU A 27 -12.00 -0.94 9.95
CA GLU A 27 -11.75 -0.44 11.31
C GLU A 27 -10.96 0.89 11.34
N LEU A 28 -10.15 1.17 10.31
CA LEU A 28 -9.40 2.43 10.15
C LEU A 28 -10.13 3.48 9.29
N SER A 29 -11.40 3.22 8.94
CA SER A 29 -12.15 4.11 8.06
C SER A 29 -12.46 5.45 8.73
N THR A 30 -12.39 6.51 7.94
CA THR A 30 -12.69 7.88 8.40
C THR A 30 -13.14 8.78 7.25
N ILE A 31 -13.51 10.02 7.58
CA ILE A 31 -13.74 11.04 6.57
C ILE A 31 -12.41 11.68 6.20
N GLY A 32 -12.04 11.60 4.93
CA GLY A 32 -10.78 12.14 4.44
C GLY A 32 -10.70 12.07 2.91
N ASP A 33 -9.54 12.44 2.39
CA ASP A 33 -9.27 12.43 0.97
C ASP A 33 -9.08 10.98 0.47
N PRO A 34 -9.85 10.52 -0.55
CA PRO A 34 -9.72 9.17 -1.09
C PRO A 34 -8.35 8.88 -1.72
N LEU A 35 -7.56 9.90 -2.06
CA LEU A 35 -6.19 9.70 -2.56
C LEU A 35 -5.26 9.09 -1.49
N VAL A 36 -5.63 9.15 -0.21
CA VAL A 36 -4.91 8.41 0.84
C VAL A 36 -5.00 6.91 0.59
N ASP A 37 -6.18 6.40 0.23
CA ASP A 37 -6.36 4.98 -0.07
C ASP A 37 -5.66 4.57 -1.38
N LEU A 38 -5.71 5.40 -2.41
CA LEU A 38 -4.96 5.16 -3.65
C LEU A 38 -3.44 5.14 -3.38
N GLY A 39 -2.94 6.11 -2.63
CA GLY A 39 -1.53 6.14 -2.21
C GLY A 39 -1.12 4.91 -1.40
N TRP A 40 -2.00 4.43 -0.51
CA TRP A 40 -1.78 3.22 0.27
C TRP A 40 -1.73 1.97 -0.60
N LEU A 41 -2.68 1.84 -1.54
CA LEU A 41 -2.68 0.75 -2.52
C LEU A 41 -1.37 0.73 -3.31
N LEU A 42 -0.91 1.88 -3.82
CA LEU A 42 0.33 2.01 -4.58
C LEU A 42 1.58 1.74 -3.73
N ALA A 43 1.58 2.13 -2.45
CA ALA A 43 2.67 1.82 -1.52
C ALA A 43 2.82 0.32 -1.25
N THR A 44 1.73 -0.43 -1.35
CA THR A 44 1.69 -1.89 -1.18
C THR A 44 1.65 -2.65 -2.51
N TRP A 45 1.61 -1.97 -3.66
CA TRP A 45 1.68 -2.57 -4.98
C TRP A 45 3.10 -3.05 -5.30
N PRO A 46 3.28 -4.15 -6.02
CA PRO A 46 4.60 -4.57 -6.49
C PRO A 46 5.31 -3.51 -7.33
N GLY A 47 6.59 -3.67 -7.50
CA GLY A 47 7.35 -2.88 -8.47
C GLY A 47 7.05 -3.30 -9.91
N PRO A 48 7.65 -2.58 -10.90
CA PRO A 48 7.45 -2.85 -12.31
C PRO A 48 7.68 -4.33 -12.65
N GLY A 49 6.82 -4.89 -13.52
CA GLY A 49 6.88 -6.29 -13.90
C GLY A 49 6.51 -7.26 -12.77
N GLY A 50 5.83 -6.79 -11.72
CA GLY A 50 5.44 -7.62 -10.58
C GLY A 50 6.57 -7.90 -9.59
N ASP A 51 7.54 -7.00 -9.48
CA ASP A 51 8.66 -7.14 -8.53
C ASP A 51 8.16 -7.10 -7.07
N MET A 52 7.98 -8.29 -6.50
CA MET A 52 7.52 -8.48 -5.12
C MET A 52 8.53 -8.04 -4.06
N SER A 53 9.79 -7.79 -4.43
CA SER A 53 10.78 -7.26 -3.48
C SER A 53 10.47 -5.84 -3.03
N GLN A 54 9.65 -5.11 -3.78
CA GLN A 54 9.26 -3.73 -3.50
C GLN A 54 7.94 -3.59 -2.73
N THR A 55 7.22 -4.67 -2.50
CA THR A 55 5.97 -4.66 -1.73
C THR A 55 6.15 -5.25 -0.34
N THR A 56 5.26 -4.87 0.58
CA THR A 56 5.09 -5.49 1.90
C THR A 56 3.97 -6.53 1.89
N ILE A 57 3.19 -6.59 0.82
CA ILE A 57 2.05 -7.50 0.65
C ILE A 57 2.32 -8.38 -0.57
N VAL A 58 2.73 -9.61 -0.32
CA VAL A 58 2.94 -10.59 -1.39
C VAL A 58 1.61 -11.20 -1.80
N ILE A 59 1.32 -11.17 -3.10
CA ILE A 59 0.15 -11.80 -3.73
C ILE A 59 0.65 -12.63 -4.91
N GLU A 60 0.29 -13.89 -4.92
CA GLU A 60 0.68 -14.85 -5.95
C GLU A 60 -0.52 -15.71 -6.37
N PRO A 61 -0.66 -16.02 -7.68
CA PRO A 61 0.17 -15.51 -8.78
C PRO A 61 -0.13 -14.05 -9.10
N TRP A 62 0.87 -13.29 -9.57
CA TRP A 62 0.73 -11.88 -9.97
C TRP A 62 0.33 -11.72 -11.44
N GLU A 63 0.40 -12.79 -12.20
CA GLU A 63 0.08 -12.79 -13.63
C GLU A 63 -1.33 -12.23 -13.91
N GLY A 64 -1.40 -11.30 -14.84
CA GLY A 64 -2.68 -10.66 -15.22
C GLY A 64 -3.07 -9.41 -14.43
N PHE A 65 -2.31 -9.03 -13.40
CA PHE A 65 -2.50 -7.76 -12.73
C PHE A 65 -1.89 -6.60 -13.53
N PRO A 66 -2.49 -5.39 -13.48
CA PRO A 66 -1.97 -4.22 -14.18
C PRO A 66 -0.71 -3.67 -13.52
N GLU A 67 0.06 -2.90 -14.27
CA GLU A 67 1.10 -2.04 -13.70
C GLU A 67 0.48 -0.90 -12.89
N ALA A 68 1.26 -0.32 -11.97
CA ALA A 68 0.79 0.75 -11.09
C ALA A 68 0.29 1.99 -11.87
N GLU A 69 0.96 2.33 -12.96
CA GLU A 69 0.63 3.46 -13.83
C GLU A 69 -0.72 3.26 -14.52
N GLU A 70 -0.99 2.06 -15.00
CA GLU A 70 -2.27 1.71 -15.63
C GLU A 70 -3.42 1.82 -14.62
N LEU A 71 -3.20 1.36 -13.39
CA LEU A 71 -4.19 1.48 -12.32
C LEU A 71 -4.50 2.94 -11.99
N VAL A 72 -3.49 3.80 -11.93
CA VAL A 72 -3.63 5.25 -11.70
C VAL A 72 -4.40 5.91 -12.84
N GLU A 73 -4.09 5.57 -14.08
CA GLU A 73 -4.80 6.08 -15.26
C GLU A 73 -6.30 5.71 -15.24
N VAL A 74 -6.59 4.43 -14.97
CA VAL A 74 -7.97 3.95 -14.87
C VAL A 74 -8.71 4.65 -13.73
N TYR A 75 -8.09 4.80 -12.57
CA TYR A 75 -8.68 5.51 -11.44
C TYR A 75 -9.02 6.97 -11.80
N GLY A 76 -8.07 7.70 -12.37
CA GLY A 76 -8.28 9.09 -12.78
C GLY A 76 -9.41 9.24 -13.80
N ARG A 77 -9.44 8.34 -14.80
CA ARG A 77 -10.49 8.34 -15.84
C ARG A 77 -11.88 8.05 -15.27
N LEU A 78 -12.01 7.12 -14.34
CA LEU A 78 -13.30 6.72 -13.78
C LEU A 78 -13.82 7.71 -12.74
N THR A 79 -12.95 8.35 -11.97
CA THR A 79 -13.36 9.23 -10.88
C THR A 79 -13.35 10.71 -11.25
N GLY A 80 -12.58 11.10 -12.27
CA GLY A 80 -12.30 12.50 -12.59
C GLY A 80 -11.48 13.22 -11.51
N ALA A 81 -10.82 12.49 -10.61
CA ALA A 81 -10.05 13.06 -9.52
C ALA A 81 -8.81 13.81 -10.05
N ASP A 82 -8.46 14.91 -9.39
CA ASP A 82 -7.19 15.59 -9.60
C ASP A 82 -6.07 14.76 -8.93
N LEU A 83 -5.20 14.18 -9.75
CA LEU A 83 -4.07 13.34 -9.32
C LEU A 83 -2.75 14.10 -9.21
N SER A 84 -2.75 15.43 -9.36
CA SER A 84 -1.52 16.24 -9.35
C SER A 84 -0.67 16.06 -8.08
N ASN A 85 -1.32 15.77 -6.95
CA ASN A 85 -0.65 15.55 -5.66
C ASN A 85 -0.46 14.06 -5.32
N LEU A 86 -0.74 13.11 -6.24
CA LEU A 86 -0.69 11.68 -5.95
C LEU A 86 0.68 11.24 -5.43
N GLN A 87 1.76 11.84 -5.93
CA GLN A 87 3.12 11.54 -5.47
C GLN A 87 3.29 11.79 -3.97
N TRP A 88 2.71 12.87 -3.45
CA TRP A 88 2.70 13.17 -2.03
C TRP A 88 1.96 12.09 -1.23
N TYR A 89 0.80 11.62 -1.71
CA TYR A 89 0.02 10.57 -1.04
C TYR A 89 0.74 9.22 -1.05
N LYS A 90 1.46 8.89 -2.12
CA LYS A 90 2.33 7.69 -2.18
C LYS A 90 3.41 7.72 -1.10
N VAL A 91 4.13 8.85 -0.99
CA VAL A 91 5.17 9.05 0.02
C VAL A 91 4.58 9.02 1.43
N PHE A 92 3.47 9.71 1.65
CA PHE A 92 2.76 9.72 2.93
C PHE A 92 2.30 8.32 3.35
N ALA A 93 1.79 7.52 2.42
CA ALA A 93 1.36 6.15 2.69
C ALA A 93 2.54 5.26 3.11
N CYS A 94 3.68 5.33 2.43
CA CYS A 94 4.89 4.61 2.84
C CYS A 94 5.33 5.00 4.26
N TYR A 95 5.34 6.30 4.58
CA TYR A 95 5.70 6.80 5.90
C TYR A 95 4.74 6.31 6.98
N LYS A 96 3.43 6.46 6.75
CA LYS A 96 2.39 6.03 7.70
C LYS A 96 2.49 4.52 7.97
N LEU A 97 2.61 3.69 6.93
CA LEU A 97 2.71 2.25 7.07
C LEU A 97 4.01 1.86 7.79
N ALA A 98 5.14 2.48 7.45
CA ALA A 98 6.40 2.25 8.13
C ALA A 98 6.31 2.51 9.65
N LEU A 99 5.67 3.60 10.07
CA LEU A 99 5.47 3.91 11.49
C LEU A 99 4.62 2.84 12.21
N ILE A 100 3.58 2.32 11.56
CA ILE A 100 2.74 1.25 12.11
C ILE A 100 3.58 -0.02 12.34
N LEU A 101 4.41 -0.39 11.34
CA LEU A 101 5.27 -1.57 11.41
C LEU A 101 6.37 -1.41 12.48
N GLU A 102 6.97 -0.22 12.61
CA GLU A 102 7.94 0.10 13.66
C GLU A 102 7.33 0.02 15.07
N GLY A 103 6.07 0.44 15.22
CA GLY A 103 5.34 0.25 16.48
C GLY A 103 5.24 -1.22 16.89
N SER A 104 5.03 -2.10 15.93
CA SER A 104 5.01 -3.55 16.16
C SER A 104 6.41 -4.10 16.51
N PHE A 105 7.46 -3.61 15.87
CA PHE A 105 8.84 -3.95 16.19
C PHE A 105 9.21 -3.50 17.61
N ALA A 106 8.84 -2.28 18.00
CA ALA A 106 9.06 -1.78 19.35
C ALA A 106 8.38 -2.65 20.43
N ARG A 107 7.19 -3.20 20.14
CA ARG A 107 6.52 -4.17 21.01
C ARG A 107 7.29 -5.49 21.13
N ALA A 108 7.87 -5.97 20.02
CA ALA A 108 8.72 -7.16 20.04
C ALA A 108 9.98 -6.94 20.86
N CYS A 109 10.66 -5.82 20.70
CA CYS A 109 11.82 -5.42 21.51
C CYS A 109 11.49 -5.34 23.02
N ALA A 110 10.25 -4.96 23.35
CA ALA A 110 9.77 -4.93 24.74
C ALA A 110 9.27 -6.29 25.26
N GLY A 111 9.50 -7.39 24.52
CA GLY A 111 9.06 -8.75 24.89
C GLY A 111 7.56 -8.98 24.84
N LYS A 112 6.80 -8.09 24.15
CA LYS A 112 5.33 -8.16 24.03
C LYS A 112 4.84 -8.78 22.72
N ALA A 113 5.76 -9.23 21.87
CA ALA A 113 5.50 -9.96 20.63
C ALA A 113 6.73 -10.80 20.25
N PRO A 114 6.59 -11.83 19.39
CA PRO A 114 7.72 -12.61 18.90
C PRO A 114 8.74 -11.74 18.14
N MET A 115 10.04 -11.88 18.45
CA MET A 115 11.10 -11.06 17.85
C MET A 115 11.20 -11.28 16.33
N GLU A 116 11.07 -12.52 15.86
CA GLU A 116 11.09 -12.86 14.43
C GLU A 116 10.06 -12.06 13.64
N ILE A 117 8.84 -11.89 14.18
CA ILE A 117 7.80 -11.07 13.58
C ILE A 117 8.21 -9.60 13.58
N GLY A 118 8.75 -9.12 14.70
CA GLY A 118 9.23 -7.74 14.83
C GLY A 118 10.31 -7.39 13.81
N GLU A 119 11.33 -8.22 13.68
CA GLU A 119 12.44 -8.03 12.73
C GLU A 119 11.96 -8.01 11.27
N ARG A 120 11.02 -8.90 10.91
CA ARG A 120 10.41 -8.92 9.58
C ARG A 120 9.66 -7.62 9.30
N LEU A 121 8.89 -7.12 10.27
CA LEU A 121 8.12 -5.88 10.12
C LEU A 121 9.04 -4.66 10.05
N HIS A 122 10.13 -4.64 10.83
CA HIS A 122 11.17 -3.62 10.73
C HIS A 122 11.81 -3.59 9.34
N ALA A 123 12.19 -4.74 8.81
CA ALA A 123 12.74 -4.83 7.44
C ALA A 123 11.75 -4.29 6.39
N ASN A 124 10.44 -4.53 6.56
CA ASN A 124 9.41 -3.95 5.72
C ASN A 124 9.31 -2.42 5.85
N ALA A 125 9.41 -1.89 7.07
CA ALA A 125 9.42 -0.46 7.31
C ALA A 125 10.60 0.24 6.62
N VAL A 126 11.80 -0.33 6.73
CA VAL A 126 13.00 0.16 6.04
C VAL A 126 12.80 0.18 4.51
N ARG A 127 12.21 -0.88 3.94
CA ARG A 127 11.91 -0.93 2.49
C ARG A 127 10.92 0.15 2.06
N LEU A 128 9.87 0.38 2.84
CA LEU A 128 8.88 1.44 2.57
C LEU A 128 9.52 2.83 2.60
N LEU A 129 10.36 3.12 3.59
CA LEU A 129 11.06 4.41 3.66
C LEU A 129 12.04 4.58 2.51
N GLY A 130 12.74 3.52 2.10
CA GLY A 130 13.58 3.52 0.90
C GLY A 130 12.78 3.78 -0.38
N ARG A 131 11.57 3.20 -0.51
CA ARG A 131 10.65 3.46 -1.62
C ARG A 131 10.18 4.90 -1.64
N ALA A 132 9.80 5.44 -0.48
CA ALA A 132 9.43 6.85 -0.34
C ALA A 132 10.55 7.79 -0.78
N GLY A 133 11.80 7.50 -0.38
CA GLY A 133 12.98 8.26 -0.80
C GLY A 133 13.14 8.29 -2.32
N ARG A 134 13.06 7.15 -3.00
CA ARG A 134 13.12 7.09 -4.47
C ARG A 134 12.03 7.95 -5.12
N TRP A 135 10.80 7.86 -4.64
CA TRP A 135 9.69 8.66 -5.17
C TRP A 135 9.86 10.17 -4.95
N ILE A 136 10.51 10.58 -3.86
CA ILE A 136 10.86 11.99 -3.63
C ILE A 136 11.91 12.45 -4.63
N ASP A 137 12.93 11.64 -4.90
CA ASP A 137 14.01 11.97 -5.83
C ASP A 137 13.50 12.05 -7.28
N GLU A 138 12.63 11.13 -7.69
CA GLU A 138 11.95 11.14 -8.99
C GLU A 138 11.13 12.43 -9.20
N ALA A 139 10.45 12.93 -8.18
CA ALA A 139 9.64 14.14 -8.25
C ALA A 139 10.48 15.43 -8.35
N ARG A 140 11.79 15.37 -8.06
CA ARG A 140 12.71 16.52 -8.15
C ARG A 140 13.49 16.57 -9.45
N SER A 141 13.41 15.49 -10.24
CA SER A 141 14.13 15.35 -11.53
C SER A 141 13.31 15.93 -12.68
#